data_7835050181df3566c487f426494fb740
#
_entry.id   7835050181df3566c487f426494fb740
#
_cell.length_a   1.000
_cell.length_b   1.000
_cell.length_c   1.000
_cell.angle_alpha   90.00
_cell.angle_beta   90.00
_cell.angle_gamma   90.00
#
_symmetry.space_group_name_H-M   'P 1'
#
loop_
_entity.id
_entity.type
_entity.pdbx_description
1 polymer ?
#
loop_
_entity_poly.entity_id
_entity_poly.type
_entity_poly.pdbx_seq_one_letter_code
_entity_poly.pdbx_strand_id
1 'polypeptide(L)'
;MKCRHCQSELTLPLIDLGSAPPSNAYLTPQTLQAPEKYFPLRVLVCTQCWLVQTEDFAQADELFSADYAYFSSFSSTWLKHAEKYVADMTSRFSLDASSHIVEVAANDGYLLQYAKARGIPCLGIEPTTSTADAARAKGIEIVEEFFGIGLAQRFVAQGKQADLTAANNVLAHVPDINDFVGGFAALLKPAGVATFEFPHLLNLIEQNQFDTIYHEHYSYLSLTAVRTIFMANGLSVFDVEELPTHGGSLRVYAQRKDSGKREQGPNVVKLLERETAAGMSGKSFYVGFQTKANKVKNDLTAFLIEAQRAGKRVAGYGAAAKGNTLLNYAGVRPDLLSYVVDRNPAKQDKFLPGCRIPIVAEEHLKQDRPDYVVILPWNLRDEVVDQLSYIREWDGQFVTAVPGLKVG
;
A
#
# COMPACT_ATOMS: atom_id res chain seq x y z
N MET A 1 -1.33 18.33 16.29
CA MET A 1 -0.61 17.06 16.00
C MET A 1 0.83 17.38 15.63
N LYS A 2 1.79 16.54 16.02
CA LYS A 2 3.20 16.68 15.65
C LYS A 2 3.58 15.71 14.52
N CYS A 3 4.54 16.10 13.71
CA CYS A 3 5.10 15.26 12.66
C CYS A 3 5.78 14.03 13.29
N ARG A 4 5.45 12.82 12.79
CA ARG A 4 6.01 11.56 13.31
C ARG A 4 7.53 11.42 13.10
N HIS A 5 8.10 12.16 12.15
CA HIS A 5 9.56 12.19 11.95
C HIS A 5 10.24 13.30 12.74
N CYS A 6 9.95 14.58 12.44
CA CYS A 6 10.72 15.72 12.95
C CYS A 6 10.09 16.45 14.13
N GLN A 7 8.94 16.00 14.64
CA GLN A 7 8.20 16.52 15.78
C GLN A 7 7.69 17.97 15.64
N SER A 8 7.81 18.59 14.46
CA SER A 8 7.25 19.91 14.17
C SER A 8 5.72 19.86 14.13
N GLU A 9 5.06 20.96 14.46
CA GLU A 9 3.61 21.05 14.38
C GLU A 9 3.10 20.93 12.95
N LEU A 10 2.02 20.19 12.75
CA LEU A 10 1.35 20.00 11.47
C LEU A 10 0.19 20.98 11.36
N THR A 11 0.28 21.90 10.41
CA THR A 11 -0.71 22.95 10.19
C THR A 11 -1.23 23.03 8.75
N LEU A 12 -0.60 22.31 7.81
CA LEU A 12 -0.98 22.32 6.40
C LEU A 12 -1.84 21.08 6.10
N PRO A 13 -3.16 21.23 5.86
CA PRO A 13 -3.99 20.12 5.43
C PRO A 13 -3.72 19.77 3.96
N LEU A 14 -3.68 18.47 3.64
CA LEU A 14 -3.74 17.98 2.27
C LEU A 14 -5.18 17.66 1.90
N ILE A 15 -5.84 16.84 2.71
CA ILE A 15 -7.19 16.34 2.44
C ILE A 15 -7.87 15.90 3.73
N ASP A 16 -9.20 16.08 3.77
CA ASP A 16 -10.11 15.53 4.77
C ASP A 16 -11.16 14.67 4.05
N LEU A 17 -11.15 13.37 4.31
CA LEU A 17 -12.10 12.39 3.77
C LEU A 17 -13.26 12.10 4.73
N GLY A 18 -13.42 12.92 5.77
CA GLY A 18 -14.42 12.74 6.81
C GLY A 18 -14.04 11.63 7.78
N SER A 19 -15.00 10.76 8.09
CA SER A 19 -14.80 9.62 8.98
C SER A 19 -15.25 8.34 8.30
N ALA A 20 -14.47 7.27 8.44
CA ALA A 20 -14.74 5.95 7.90
C ALA A 20 -14.23 4.86 8.85
N PRO A 21 -14.74 3.64 8.77
CA PRO A 21 -14.11 2.51 9.43
C PRO A 21 -12.79 2.12 8.74
N PRO A 22 -11.88 1.39 9.40
CA PRO A 22 -10.69 0.85 8.75
C PRO A 22 -11.05 0.03 7.50
N SER A 23 -10.32 0.26 6.41
CA SER A 23 -10.72 -0.22 5.09
C SER A 23 -10.70 -1.73 4.92
N ASN A 24 -9.95 -2.46 5.75
CA ASN A 24 -9.89 -3.93 5.74
C ASN A 24 -10.69 -4.58 6.87
N ALA A 25 -11.47 -3.83 7.67
CA ALA A 25 -12.34 -4.35 8.73
C ALA A 25 -13.66 -4.91 8.16
N TYR A 26 -13.55 -5.92 7.28
CA TYR A 26 -14.72 -6.53 6.62
C TYR A 26 -15.72 -7.05 7.64
N LEU A 27 -17.01 -6.79 7.39
CA LEU A 27 -18.09 -7.24 8.25
C LEU A 27 -18.55 -8.64 7.84
N THR A 28 -18.87 -9.46 8.84
CA THR A 28 -19.57 -10.75 8.65
C THR A 28 -21.08 -10.55 8.77
N PRO A 29 -21.93 -11.50 8.35
CA PRO A 29 -23.37 -11.44 8.60
C PRO A 29 -23.73 -11.21 10.08
N GLN A 30 -22.92 -11.72 11.00
CA GLN A 30 -23.11 -11.55 12.45
C GLN A 30 -22.77 -10.12 12.89
N THR A 31 -21.67 -9.56 12.41
CA THR A 31 -21.21 -8.21 12.80
C THR A 31 -21.96 -7.08 12.10
N LEU A 32 -22.75 -7.37 11.04
CA LEU A 32 -23.62 -6.36 10.41
C LEU A 32 -24.62 -5.74 11.37
N GLN A 33 -25.01 -6.44 12.44
CA GLN A 33 -25.94 -5.93 13.45
C GLN A 33 -25.24 -5.21 14.60
N ALA A 34 -23.92 -5.20 14.63
CA ALA A 34 -23.11 -4.51 15.62
C ALA A 34 -22.75 -3.08 15.16
N PRO A 35 -22.46 -2.17 16.11
CA PRO A 35 -21.87 -0.88 15.79
C PRO A 35 -20.50 -1.02 15.14
N GLU A 36 -20.20 -0.18 14.15
CA GLU A 36 -18.86 -0.05 13.57
C GLU A 36 -18.11 1.13 14.20
N LYS A 37 -16.81 0.97 14.40
CA LYS A 37 -15.95 2.08 14.81
C LYS A 37 -15.59 2.91 13.58
N TYR A 38 -15.80 4.22 13.65
CA TYR A 38 -15.41 5.19 12.63
C TYR A 38 -14.31 6.09 13.19
N PHE A 39 -13.29 6.31 12.41
CA PHE A 39 -12.19 7.21 12.74
C PHE A 39 -12.10 8.33 11.70
N PRO A 40 -11.73 9.57 12.10
CA PRO A 40 -11.41 10.62 11.14
C PRO A 40 -10.30 10.15 10.19
N LEU A 41 -10.41 10.55 8.93
CA LEU A 41 -9.41 10.24 7.90
C LEU A 41 -8.92 11.53 7.26
N ARG A 42 -7.99 12.19 7.95
CA ARG A 42 -7.39 13.44 7.55
C ARG A 42 -5.89 13.28 7.34
N VAL A 43 -5.38 13.96 6.32
CA VAL A 43 -3.97 13.92 5.95
C VAL A 43 -3.39 15.33 6.01
N LEU A 44 -2.26 15.45 6.68
CA LEU A 44 -1.53 16.70 6.89
C LEU A 44 -0.12 16.62 6.30
N VAL A 45 0.43 17.77 5.95
CA VAL A 45 1.77 17.92 5.38
C VAL A 45 2.67 18.63 6.40
N CYS A 46 3.81 18.04 6.70
CA CYS A 46 4.84 18.70 7.47
C CYS A 46 5.57 19.72 6.60
N THR A 47 5.58 21.01 7.00
CA THR A 47 6.27 22.08 6.25
C THR A 47 7.76 22.17 6.54
N GLN A 48 8.32 21.27 7.36
CA GLN A 48 9.74 21.21 7.67
C GLN A 48 10.44 20.07 6.91
N CYS A 49 9.91 18.85 7.00
CA CYS A 49 10.51 17.68 6.34
C CYS A 49 9.69 17.16 5.14
N TRP A 50 8.57 17.79 4.82
CA TRP A 50 7.66 17.46 3.72
C TRP A 50 7.06 16.04 3.78
N LEU A 51 7.11 15.40 4.95
CA LEU A 51 6.38 14.16 5.18
C LEU A 51 4.88 14.44 5.19
N VAL A 52 4.15 13.71 4.36
CA VAL A 52 2.69 13.71 4.33
C VAL A 52 2.19 12.52 5.15
N GLN A 53 1.22 12.73 6.05
CA GLN A 53 0.86 11.74 7.06
C GLN A 53 -0.59 11.87 7.51
N THR A 54 -1.22 10.74 7.86
CA THR A 54 -2.54 10.71 8.51
C THR A 54 -2.44 11.14 9.97
N GLU A 55 -3.55 11.63 10.51
CA GLU A 55 -3.72 11.75 11.96
C GLU A 55 -3.91 10.36 12.57
N ASP A 56 -3.29 10.14 13.74
CA ASP A 56 -3.33 8.84 14.42
C ASP A 56 -4.56 8.78 15.36
N PHE A 57 -5.59 8.09 14.93
CA PHE A 57 -6.78 7.81 15.74
C PHE A 57 -6.94 6.32 16.03
N ALA A 58 -6.46 5.44 15.14
CA ALA A 58 -6.47 4.00 15.32
C ALA A 58 -5.07 3.50 15.70
N GLN A 59 -4.99 2.61 16.67
CA GLN A 59 -3.72 1.98 17.05
C GLN A 59 -3.35 0.86 16.06
N ALA A 60 -2.06 0.57 15.93
CA ALA A 60 -1.58 -0.44 14.97
C ALA A 60 -2.16 -1.84 15.27
N ASP A 61 -2.34 -2.21 16.53
CA ASP A 61 -2.97 -3.46 16.97
C ASP A 61 -4.47 -3.55 16.64
N GLU A 62 -5.16 -2.41 16.54
CA GLU A 62 -6.55 -2.37 16.06
C GLU A 62 -6.64 -2.54 14.54
N LEU A 63 -5.62 -2.13 13.78
CA LEU A 63 -5.58 -2.17 12.32
C LEU A 63 -5.05 -3.51 11.78
N PHE A 64 -4.07 -4.10 12.48
CA PHE A 64 -3.42 -5.37 12.10
C PHE A 64 -3.80 -6.47 13.08
N SER A 65 -5.06 -6.93 13.00
CA SER A 65 -5.57 -8.02 13.84
C SER A 65 -5.02 -9.38 13.39
N ALA A 66 -5.14 -10.40 14.27
CA ALA A 66 -4.71 -11.77 13.99
C ALA A 66 -5.37 -12.38 12.73
N ASP A 67 -6.57 -11.92 12.38
CA ASP A 67 -7.35 -12.38 11.21
C ASP A 67 -7.13 -11.48 9.97
N TYR A 68 -5.98 -10.84 9.84
CA TYR A 68 -5.67 -9.98 8.71
C TYR A 68 -5.77 -10.75 7.39
N ALA A 69 -6.69 -10.33 6.53
CA ALA A 69 -7.12 -11.11 5.36
C ALA A 69 -6.29 -10.85 4.07
N TYR A 70 -5.19 -10.10 4.16
CA TYR A 70 -4.37 -9.78 3.00
C TYR A 70 -3.19 -10.74 2.85
N PHE A 71 -3.25 -11.61 1.83
CA PHE A 71 -2.18 -12.51 1.44
C PHE A 71 -1.59 -12.08 0.10
N SER A 72 -0.31 -11.76 0.07
CA SER A 72 0.39 -11.25 -1.11
C SER A 72 0.46 -12.28 -2.24
N SER A 73 0.51 -13.57 -1.93
CA SER A 73 0.59 -14.65 -2.92
C SER A 73 -0.68 -14.84 -3.77
N PHE A 74 -1.80 -14.22 -3.45
CA PHE A 74 -3.00 -14.31 -4.28
C PHE A 74 -2.90 -13.55 -5.62
N SER A 75 -1.95 -12.62 -5.76
CA SER A 75 -1.72 -11.91 -7.02
C SER A 75 -0.58 -12.55 -7.80
N SER A 76 -0.88 -13.14 -8.95
CA SER A 76 0.14 -13.71 -9.85
C SER A 76 1.10 -12.65 -10.39
N THR A 77 0.59 -11.45 -10.63
CA THR A 77 1.41 -10.30 -11.06
C THR A 77 2.39 -9.89 -9.96
N TRP A 78 1.94 -9.90 -8.70
CA TRP A 78 2.79 -9.58 -7.56
C TRP A 78 3.86 -10.65 -7.31
N LEU A 79 3.52 -11.93 -7.49
CA LEU A 79 4.50 -13.02 -7.42
C LEU A 79 5.59 -12.89 -8.49
N LYS A 80 5.24 -12.58 -9.74
CA LYS A 80 6.22 -12.32 -10.81
C LYS A 80 7.11 -11.12 -10.49
N HIS A 81 6.54 -10.07 -9.90
CA HIS A 81 7.30 -8.91 -9.44
C HIS A 81 8.32 -9.29 -8.35
N ALA A 82 7.91 -10.10 -7.36
CA ALA A 82 8.79 -10.59 -6.30
C ALA A 82 9.90 -11.51 -6.83
N GLU A 83 9.58 -12.41 -7.77
CA GLU A 83 10.56 -13.29 -8.42
C GLU A 83 11.63 -12.47 -9.16
N LYS A 84 11.17 -11.50 -9.97
CA LYS A 84 12.07 -10.59 -10.69
C LYS A 84 12.93 -9.78 -9.72
N TYR A 85 12.34 -9.25 -8.65
CA TYR A 85 13.08 -8.52 -7.60
C TYR A 85 14.21 -9.37 -7.02
N VAL A 86 13.93 -10.60 -6.59
CA VAL A 86 14.96 -11.48 -6.01
C VAL A 86 16.06 -11.79 -7.03
N ALA A 87 15.71 -12.04 -8.30
CA ALA A 87 16.68 -12.26 -9.36
C ALA A 87 17.59 -11.05 -9.58
N ASP A 88 17.00 -9.86 -9.69
CA ASP A 88 17.73 -8.60 -9.90
C ASP A 88 18.65 -8.29 -8.70
N MET A 89 18.17 -8.45 -7.46
CA MET A 89 18.97 -8.19 -6.25
C MET A 89 20.12 -9.19 -6.10
N THR A 90 19.85 -10.47 -6.38
CA THR A 90 20.88 -11.52 -6.36
C THR A 90 22.02 -11.20 -7.34
N SER A 91 21.68 -10.79 -8.55
CA SER A 91 22.66 -10.41 -9.58
C SER A 91 23.39 -9.10 -9.21
N ARG A 92 22.63 -8.06 -8.83
CA ARG A 92 23.17 -6.72 -8.57
C ARG A 92 24.13 -6.68 -7.39
N PHE A 93 23.85 -7.45 -6.35
CA PHE A 93 24.62 -7.45 -5.11
C PHE A 93 25.44 -8.73 -4.89
N SER A 94 25.48 -9.61 -5.91
CA SER A 94 26.24 -10.86 -5.88
C SER A 94 25.89 -11.73 -4.65
N LEU A 95 24.58 -11.86 -4.37
CA LEU A 95 24.10 -12.64 -3.24
C LEU A 95 24.19 -14.14 -3.53
N ASP A 96 24.64 -14.91 -2.54
CA ASP A 96 24.85 -16.36 -2.62
C ASP A 96 24.51 -17.06 -1.29
N ALA A 97 24.92 -18.34 -1.16
CA ALA A 97 24.67 -19.14 0.02
C ALA A 97 25.39 -18.63 1.31
N SER A 98 26.33 -17.69 1.19
CA SER A 98 27.00 -17.03 2.33
C SER A 98 26.31 -15.72 2.73
N SER A 99 25.37 -15.25 1.94
CA SER A 99 24.59 -14.03 2.17
C SER A 99 23.41 -14.29 3.10
N HIS A 100 22.87 -13.22 3.67
CA HIS A 100 21.65 -13.28 4.48
C HIS A 100 20.65 -12.22 4.04
N ILE A 101 19.45 -12.63 3.63
CA ILE A 101 18.36 -11.75 3.24
C ILE A 101 17.34 -11.68 4.37
N VAL A 102 16.95 -10.46 4.78
CA VAL A 102 15.87 -10.26 5.76
C VAL A 102 14.75 -9.43 5.11
N GLU A 103 13.54 -9.98 5.08
CA GLU A 103 12.34 -9.24 4.64
C GLU A 103 11.53 -8.80 5.85
N VAL A 104 11.20 -7.50 5.91
CA VAL A 104 10.30 -6.93 6.91
C VAL A 104 8.91 -6.79 6.32
N ALA A 105 7.89 -7.23 7.05
CA ALA A 105 6.53 -7.48 6.59
C ALA A 105 6.52 -8.56 5.48
N ALA A 106 7.11 -9.71 5.81
CA ALA A 106 7.30 -10.82 4.88
C ALA A 106 5.97 -11.46 4.42
N ASN A 107 4.87 -11.09 5.06
CA ASN A 107 3.52 -11.57 4.78
C ASN A 107 3.51 -13.12 4.70
N ASP A 108 2.92 -13.72 3.70
CA ASP A 108 2.87 -15.17 3.50
C ASP A 108 4.13 -15.76 2.81
N GLY A 109 5.26 -15.05 2.86
CA GLY A 109 6.54 -15.47 2.28
C GLY A 109 6.60 -15.37 0.76
N TYR A 110 5.77 -14.52 0.18
CA TYR A 110 5.64 -14.32 -1.27
C TYR A 110 6.96 -13.98 -1.96
N LEU A 111 7.88 -13.26 -1.30
CA LEU A 111 9.20 -12.89 -1.83
C LEU A 111 10.28 -13.88 -1.41
N LEU A 112 10.34 -14.23 -0.13
CA LEU A 112 11.43 -15.07 0.40
C LEU A 112 11.44 -16.49 -0.15
N GLN A 113 10.31 -17.02 -0.67
CA GLN A 113 10.29 -18.30 -1.37
C GLN A 113 11.28 -18.35 -2.55
N TYR A 114 11.49 -17.23 -3.25
CA TYR A 114 12.44 -17.14 -4.37
C TYR A 114 13.89 -17.02 -3.91
N ALA A 115 14.17 -16.40 -2.77
CA ALA A 115 15.50 -16.41 -2.15
C ALA A 115 15.86 -17.82 -1.68
N LYS A 116 14.94 -18.50 -0.99
CA LYS A 116 15.09 -19.89 -0.55
C LYS A 116 15.31 -20.85 -1.72
N ALA A 117 14.56 -20.71 -2.82
CA ALA A 117 14.73 -21.53 -4.01
C ALA A 117 16.11 -21.38 -4.65
N ARG A 118 16.81 -20.26 -4.41
CA ARG A 118 18.20 -20.01 -4.85
C ARG A 118 19.25 -20.47 -3.82
N GLY A 119 18.82 -21.07 -2.71
CA GLY A 119 19.72 -21.49 -1.64
C GLY A 119 20.33 -20.34 -0.84
N ILE A 120 19.74 -19.15 -0.89
CA ILE A 120 20.21 -17.99 -0.14
C ILE A 120 19.53 -18.00 1.25
N PRO A 121 20.29 -18.00 2.36
CA PRO A 121 19.73 -17.89 3.70
C PRO A 121 18.84 -16.67 3.86
N CYS A 122 17.62 -16.87 4.39
CA CYS A 122 16.66 -15.79 4.52
C CYS A 122 15.80 -15.91 5.77
N LEU A 123 15.36 -14.77 6.28
CA LEU A 123 14.52 -14.61 7.46
C LEU A 123 13.40 -13.60 7.17
N GLY A 124 12.17 -13.94 7.50
CA GLY A 124 11.04 -13.01 7.45
C GLY A 124 10.67 -12.48 8.84
N ILE A 125 10.23 -11.22 8.87
CA ILE A 125 9.65 -10.60 10.06
C ILE A 125 8.22 -10.24 9.69
N GLU A 126 7.24 -10.82 10.39
CA GLU A 126 5.82 -10.67 10.10
C GLU A 126 5.02 -10.74 11.41
N PRO A 127 4.38 -9.64 11.86
CA PRO A 127 3.70 -9.64 13.15
C PRO A 127 2.35 -10.39 13.14
N THR A 128 1.79 -10.69 11.96
CA THR A 128 0.46 -11.28 11.83
C THR A 128 0.53 -12.81 11.78
N THR A 129 -0.09 -13.50 12.73
CA THR A 129 0.00 -14.96 12.88
C THR A 129 -0.46 -15.71 11.62
N SER A 130 -1.58 -15.33 11.00
CA SER A 130 -2.14 -16.03 9.84
C SER A 130 -1.19 -16.04 8.63
N THR A 131 -0.56 -14.90 8.34
CA THR A 131 0.42 -14.76 7.25
C THR A 131 1.75 -15.39 7.61
N ALA A 132 2.21 -15.25 8.85
CA ALA A 132 3.43 -15.89 9.35
C ALA A 132 3.35 -17.43 9.24
N ASP A 133 2.21 -18.03 9.59
CA ASP A 133 2.00 -19.48 9.47
C ASP A 133 1.98 -19.94 8.00
N ALA A 134 1.39 -19.16 7.11
CA ALA A 134 1.43 -19.44 5.67
C ALA A 134 2.87 -19.39 5.11
N ALA A 135 3.71 -18.47 5.58
CA ALA A 135 5.12 -18.42 5.21
C ALA A 135 5.92 -19.60 5.82
N ARG A 136 5.66 -19.95 7.08
CA ARG A 136 6.25 -21.15 7.73
C ARG A 136 5.90 -22.45 7.00
N ALA A 137 4.67 -22.56 6.47
CA ALA A 137 4.24 -23.70 5.66
C ALA A 137 5.05 -23.85 4.36
N LYS A 138 5.59 -22.74 3.82
CA LYS A 138 6.56 -22.73 2.70
C LYS A 138 7.99 -23.02 3.16
N GLY A 139 8.19 -23.28 4.46
CA GLY A 139 9.49 -23.56 5.10
C GLY A 139 10.40 -22.33 5.20
N ILE A 140 9.84 -21.13 5.33
CA ILE A 140 10.56 -19.89 5.57
C ILE A 140 10.63 -19.67 7.09
N GLU A 141 11.81 -19.28 7.60
CA GLU A 141 11.97 -18.88 9.00
C GLU A 141 11.29 -17.53 9.19
N ILE A 142 10.34 -17.44 10.15
CA ILE A 142 9.58 -16.22 10.45
C ILE A 142 9.67 -15.90 11.94
N VAL A 143 10.00 -14.63 12.24
CA VAL A 143 9.85 -14.01 13.54
C VAL A 143 8.57 -13.19 13.58
N GLU A 144 7.68 -13.53 14.51
CA GLU A 144 6.34 -12.96 14.63
C GLU A 144 6.37 -11.80 15.63
N GLU A 145 6.97 -10.69 15.20
CA GLU A 145 7.10 -9.45 15.97
C GLU A 145 7.07 -8.23 15.07
N PHE A 146 6.73 -7.06 15.62
CA PHE A 146 6.92 -5.79 14.95
C PHE A 146 8.41 -5.43 14.86
N PHE A 147 8.83 -4.91 13.70
CA PHE A 147 10.21 -4.52 13.46
C PHE A 147 10.51 -3.12 13.97
N GLY A 148 11.69 -2.97 14.59
CA GLY A 148 12.27 -1.72 15.05
C GLY A 148 13.70 -1.92 15.53
N ILE A 149 14.31 -0.89 16.11
CA ILE A 149 15.71 -0.92 16.60
C ILE A 149 15.92 -2.05 17.61
N GLY A 150 14.98 -2.28 18.53
CA GLY A 150 15.11 -3.30 19.56
C GLY A 150 15.23 -4.72 19.00
N LEU A 151 14.40 -5.08 18.02
CA LEU A 151 14.47 -6.39 17.34
C LEU A 151 15.75 -6.50 16.51
N ALA A 152 16.10 -5.45 15.78
CA ALA A 152 17.33 -5.41 14.99
C ALA A 152 18.59 -5.65 15.85
N GLN A 153 18.68 -5.02 17.02
CA GLN A 153 19.79 -5.21 17.95
C GLN A 153 19.87 -6.65 18.48
N ARG A 154 18.72 -7.31 18.73
CA ARG A 154 18.72 -8.74 19.13
C ARG A 154 19.27 -9.62 18.01
N PHE A 155 18.95 -9.34 16.74
CA PHE A 155 19.50 -10.07 15.60
C PHE A 155 21.00 -9.86 15.43
N VAL A 156 21.47 -8.63 15.61
CA VAL A 156 22.91 -8.32 15.59
C VAL A 156 23.66 -9.12 16.67
N ALA A 157 23.12 -9.16 17.90
CA ALA A 157 23.71 -9.94 19.01
C ALA A 157 23.75 -11.45 18.72
N GLN A 158 22.86 -11.95 17.86
CA GLN A 158 22.80 -13.34 17.40
C GLN A 158 23.65 -13.60 16.14
N GLY A 159 24.34 -12.60 15.61
CA GLY A 159 25.10 -12.70 14.35
C GLY A 159 24.23 -12.77 13.09
N LYS A 160 22.94 -12.41 13.17
CA LYS A 160 21.96 -12.45 12.06
C LYS A 160 21.88 -11.11 11.30
N GLN A 161 23.01 -10.43 11.11
CA GLN A 161 23.03 -9.21 10.26
C GLN A 161 22.75 -9.55 8.80
N ALA A 162 22.16 -8.60 8.09
CA ALA A 162 21.71 -8.77 6.70
C ALA A 162 22.69 -8.19 5.68
N ASP A 163 22.89 -8.90 4.58
CA ASP A 163 23.50 -8.39 3.35
C ASP A 163 22.48 -7.60 2.53
N LEU A 164 21.24 -8.08 2.51
CA LEU A 164 20.10 -7.40 1.90
C LEU A 164 18.92 -7.39 2.87
N THR A 165 18.28 -6.22 3.02
CA THR A 165 16.97 -6.14 3.62
C THR A 165 15.95 -5.66 2.58
N ALA A 166 14.74 -6.25 2.59
CA ALA A 166 13.61 -5.83 1.78
C ALA A 166 12.45 -5.35 2.67
N ALA A 167 11.84 -4.23 2.28
CA ALA A 167 10.68 -3.64 2.95
C ALA A 167 9.70 -3.10 1.89
N ASN A 168 8.91 -4.01 1.31
CA ASN A 168 8.00 -3.67 0.22
C ASN A 168 6.61 -3.34 0.77
N ASN A 169 6.13 -2.12 0.45
CA ASN A 169 4.81 -1.61 0.85
C ASN A 169 4.52 -1.66 2.37
N VAL A 170 5.57 -1.47 3.19
CA VAL A 170 5.44 -1.44 4.65
C VAL A 170 5.84 -0.10 5.26
N LEU A 171 6.76 0.66 4.65
CA LEU A 171 7.24 1.93 5.21
C LEU A 171 6.11 2.95 5.45
N ALA A 172 5.05 2.88 4.65
CA ALA A 172 3.84 3.70 4.83
C ALA A 172 2.99 3.25 6.04
N HIS A 173 3.12 2.00 6.48
CA HIS A 173 2.27 1.37 7.49
C HIS A 173 2.82 1.45 8.93
N VAL A 174 3.90 2.16 9.16
CA VAL A 174 4.54 2.20 10.47
C VAL A 174 4.27 3.53 11.20
N PRO A 175 3.78 3.48 12.44
CA PRO A 175 3.51 4.69 13.22
C PRO A 175 4.79 5.40 13.65
N ASP A 176 5.84 4.68 14.09
CA ASP A 176 7.16 5.23 14.41
C ASP A 176 8.15 4.95 13.26
N ILE A 177 8.16 5.87 12.30
CA ILE A 177 9.03 5.77 11.12
C ILE A 177 10.52 5.88 11.47
N ASN A 178 10.86 6.56 12.57
CA ASN A 178 12.25 6.73 13.00
C ASN A 178 12.83 5.46 13.60
N ASP A 179 12.10 4.81 14.51
CA ASP A 179 12.49 3.52 15.09
C ASP A 179 12.60 2.45 14.00
N PHE A 180 11.61 2.40 13.10
CA PHE A 180 11.59 1.47 11.98
C PHE A 180 12.83 1.61 11.08
N VAL A 181 13.13 2.83 10.61
CA VAL A 181 14.29 3.09 9.73
C VAL A 181 15.61 2.87 10.46
N GLY A 182 15.70 3.27 11.73
CA GLY A 182 16.85 3.01 12.60
C GLY A 182 17.16 1.52 12.78
N GLY A 183 16.11 0.69 12.79
CA GLY A 183 16.23 -0.76 12.80
C GLY A 183 17.00 -1.31 11.60
N PHE A 184 16.74 -0.79 10.38
CA PHE A 184 17.51 -1.21 9.19
C PHE A 184 18.98 -0.80 9.27
N ALA A 185 19.25 0.42 9.73
CA ALA A 185 20.64 0.87 9.91
C ALA A 185 21.41 -0.03 10.90
N ALA A 186 20.76 -0.51 11.96
CA ALA A 186 21.36 -1.44 12.91
C ALA A 186 21.54 -2.84 12.32
N LEU A 187 20.54 -3.36 11.60
CA LEU A 187 20.50 -4.75 11.11
C LEU A 187 21.49 -5.01 9.96
N LEU A 188 21.76 -4.00 9.13
CA LEU A 188 22.62 -4.17 7.97
C LEU A 188 24.08 -4.48 8.36
N LYS A 189 24.72 -5.40 7.65
CA LYS A 189 26.18 -5.49 7.60
C LYS A 189 26.79 -4.18 7.08
N PRO A 190 28.08 -3.89 7.32
CA PRO A 190 28.71 -2.64 6.85
C PRO A 190 28.59 -2.37 5.35
N ALA A 191 28.60 -3.40 4.51
CA ALA A 191 28.40 -3.31 3.06
C ALA A 191 26.97 -3.68 2.60
N GLY A 192 26.05 -3.94 3.54
CA GLY A 192 24.70 -4.35 3.29
C GLY A 192 23.85 -3.27 2.59
N VAL A 193 22.75 -3.68 2.02
CA VAL A 193 21.80 -2.83 1.30
C VAL A 193 20.40 -3.00 1.86
N ALA A 194 19.69 -1.90 2.05
CA ALA A 194 18.25 -1.91 2.33
C ALA A 194 17.50 -1.42 1.09
N THR A 195 16.43 -2.12 0.73
CA THR A 195 15.51 -1.70 -0.31
C THR A 195 14.13 -1.43 0.28
N PHE A 196 13.50 -0.36 -0.18
CA PHE A 196 12.17 0.04 0.24
C PHE A 196 11.32 0.30 -1.00
N GLU A 197 10.18 -0.39 -1.12
CA GLU A 197 9.22 -0.12 -2.18
C GLU A 197 7.95 0.50 -1.57
N PHE A 198 7.48 1.61 -2.17
CA PHE A 198 6.28 2.31 -1.71
C PHE A 198 5.68 3.17 -2.82
N PRO A 199 4.35 3.42 -2.80
CA PRO A 199 3.69 4.34 -3.75
C PRO A 199 4.27 5.75 -3.65
N HIS A 200 4.52 6.38 -4.81
CA HIS A 200 5.14 7.69 -4.87
C HIS A 200 4.11 8.81 -4.69
N LEU A 201 4.32 9.66 -3.69
CA LEU A 201 3.44 10.79 -3.38
C LEU A 201 3.21 11.74 -4.56
N LEU A 202 4.23 11.97 -5.41
CA LEU A 202 4.08 12.81 -6.61
C LEU A 202 2.97 12.25 -7.51
N ASN A 203 3.03 10.94 -7.82
CA ASN A 203 2.00 10.29 -8.64
C ASN A 203 0.63 10.30 -7.96
N LEU A 204 0.58 10.13 -6.64
CA LEU A 204 -0.66 10.20 -5.88
C LEU A 204 -1.36 11.55 -6.10
N ILE A 205 -0.63 12.67 -6.01
CA ILE A 205 -1.21 14.02 -6.15
C ILE A 205 -1.49 14.37 -7.61
N GLU A 206 -0.56 14.08 -8.53
CA GLU A 206 -0.74 14.37 -9.96
C GLU A 206 -1.88 13.59 -10.59
N GLN A 207 -2.01 12.31 -10.23
CA GLN A 207 -3.02 11.38 -10.75
C GLN A 207 -4.24 11.24 -9.83
N ASN A 208 -4.37 12.12 -8.84
CA ASN A 208 -5.53 12.18 -7.95
C ASN A 208 -5.90 10.85 -7.29
N GLN A 209 -4.90 10.07 -6.84
CA GLN A 209 -5.05 8.74 -6.26
C GLN A 209 -5.46 8.82 -4.77
N PHE A 210 -6.41 9.68 -4.42
CA PHE A 210 -6.81 9.95 -3.03
C PHE A 210 -7.43 8.73 -2.34
N ASP A 211 -7.94 7.78 -3.09
CA ASP A 211 -8.51 6.53 -2.60
C ASP A 211 -7.48 5.57 -2.00
N THR A 212 -6.18 5.83 -2.25
CA THR A 212 -5.08 5.13 -1.56
C THR A 212 -4.87 5.63 -0.13
N ILE A 213 -5.66 6.63 0.30
CA ILE A 213 -5.66 7.16 1.66
C ILE A 213 -6.62 6.33 2.53
N TYR A 214 -6.09 5.63 3.53
CA TYR A 214 -6.82 4.86 4.53
C TYR A 214 -6.00 4.72 5.81
N HIS A 215 -6.64 4.34 6.91
CA HIS A 215 -6.06 4.43 8.26
C HIS A 215 -4.78 3.62 8.46
N GLU A 216 -4.59 2.53 7.69
CA GLU A 216 -3.38 1.71 7.73
C GLU A 216 -2.16 2.39 7.09
N HIS A 217 -2.38 3.45 6.28
CA HIS A 217 -1.32 4.26 5.70
C HIS A 217 -1.04 5.48 6.58
N TYR A 218 -0.08 5.35 7.48
CA TYR A 218 0.36 6.45 8.34
C TYR A 218 1.14 7.54 7.59
N SER A 219 1.79 7.19 6.48
CA SER A 219 2.66 8.08 5.73
C SER A 219 2.50 7.94 4.22
N TYR A 220 2.61 9.07 3.50
CA TYR A 220 2.64 9.13 2.03
C TYR A 220 3.98 9.71 1.62
N LEU A 221 4.75 8.97 0.84
CA LEU A 221 6.19 9.09 0.78
C LEU A 221 6.66 9.68 -0.56
N SER A 222 7.51 10.71 -0.48
CA SER A 222 8.34 11.22 -1.57
C SER A 222 9.80 10.83 -1.36
N LEU A 223 10.63 10.88 -2.40
CA LEU A 223 12.06 10.67 -2.24
C LEU A 223 12.68 11.76 -1.35
N THR A 224 12.22 13.01 -1.47
CA THR A 224 12.64 14.15 -0.63
C THR A 224 12.44 13.87 0.86
N ALA A 225 11.23 13.43 1.26
CA ALA A 225 10.94 13.12 2.65
C ALA A 225 11.72 11.88 3.13
N VAL A 226 11.72 10.80 2.33
CA VAL A 226 12.42 9.55 2.65
C VAL A 226 13.91 9.77 2.82
N ARG A 227 14.56 10.54 1.95
CA ARG A 227 15.97 10.88 2.09
C ARG A 227 16.26 11.61 3.41
N THR A 228 15.41 12.54 3.80
CA THR A 228 15.53 13.27 5.08
C THR A 228 15.41 12.33 6.27
N ILE A 229 14.39 11.45 6.27
CA ILE A 229 14.16 10.47 7.31
C ILE A 229 15.33 9.48 7.42
N PHE A 230 15.79 8.96 6.28
CA PHE A 230 16.88 7.98 6.24
C PHE A 230 18.19 8.56 6.77
N MET A 231 18.54 9.77 6.33
CA MET A 231 19.75 10.46 6.80
C MET A 231 19.75 10.72 8.31
N ALA A 232 18.60 11.02 8.89
CA ALA A 232 18.44 11.23 10.33
C ALA A 232 18.57 9.92 11.12
N ASN A 233 18.24 8.78 10.50
CA ASN A 233 18.17 7.46 11.15
C ASN A 233 19.28 6.48 10.69
N GLY A 234 20.41 7.01 10.22
CA GLY A 234 21.63 6.22 9.98
C GLY A 234 21.70 5.52 8.62
N LEU A 235 20.81 5.84 7.67
CA LEU A 235 20.87 5.36 6.28
C LEU A 235 21.20 6.50 5.31
N SER A 236 21.78 6.13 4.16
CA SER A 236 21.96 7.04 3.02
C SER A 236 21.42 6.39 1.74
N VAL A 237 20.63 7.15 0.98
CA VAL A 237 20.09 6.71 -0.30
C VAL A 237 21.18 6.82 -1.38
N PHE A 238 21.42 5.72 -2.10
CA PHE A 238 22.40 5.72 -3.20
C PHE A 238 21.78 5.50 -4.58
N ASP A 239 20.56 4.89 -4.67
CA ASP A 239 19.87 4.74 -5.95
C ASP A 239 18.35 4.71 -5.74
N VAL A 240 17.60 4.88 -6.84
CA VAL A 240 16.14 4.78 -6.88
C VAL A 240 15.67 4.30 -8.25
N GLU A 241 14.60 3.52 -8.27
CA GLU A 241 13.88 3.08 -9.46
C GLU A 241 12.42 3.50 -9.37
N GLU A 242 11.86 3.95 -10.50
CA GLU A 242 10.42 4.14 -10.64
C GLU A 242 9.78 2.84 -11.15
N LEU A 243 8.69 2.41 -10.51
CA LEU A 243 8.00 1.16 -10.79
C LEU A 243 6.53 1.45 -11.13
N PRO A 244 5.91 0.66 -12.04
CA PRO A 244 4.50 0.84 -12.40
C PRO A 244 3.51 0.31 -11.34
N THR A 245 4.00 -0.37 -10.30
CA THR A 245 3.18 -0.98 -9.25
C THR A 245 2.34 0.07 -8.51
N HIS A 246 1.13 -0.31 -8.10
CA HIS A 246 0.22 0.50 -7.27
C HIS A 246 -0.12 1.92 -7.81
N GLY A 247 -0.01 2.14 -9.13
CA GLY A 247 -0.25 3.45 -9.74
C GLY A 247 1.01 4.33 -9.78
N GLY A 248 2.18 3.74 -9.65
CA GLY A 248 3.50 4.35 -9.67
C GLY A 248 4.17 4.37 -8.30
N SER A 249 5.15 3.48 -8.13
CA SER A 249 5.94 3.32 -6.90
C SER A 249 7.38 3.72 -7.09
N LEU A 250 8.07 3.94 -5.98
CA LEU A 250 9.53 4.03 -5.94
C LEU A 250 10.10 2.78 -5.27
N ARG A 251 11.22 2.26 -5.78
CA ARG A 251 12.13 1.39 -5.05
C ARG A 251 13.37 2.17 -4.71
N VAL A 252 13.57 2.45 -3.43
CA VAL A 252 14.71 3.19 -2.92
C VAL A 252 15.76 2.23 -2.40
N TYR A 253 17.01 2.44 -2.78
CA TYR A 253 18.16 1.68 -2.34
C TYR A 253 18.96 2.51 -1.35
N ALA A 254 19.14 1.97 -0.15
CA ALA A 254 19.88 2.63 0.91
C ALA A 254 21.00 1.73 1.46
N GLN A 255 21.96 2.35 2.08
CA GLN A 255 23.08 1.73 2.77
C GLN A 255 23.29 2.40 4.12
N ARG A 256 24.06 1.80 5.00
CA ARG A 256 24.47 2.46 6.25
C ARG A 256 25.24 3.73 5.93
N LYS A 257 24.91 4.80 6.63
CA LYS A 257 25.56 6.12 6.47
C LYS A 257 27.02 6.12 6.95
N ASP A 258 27.32 5.32 7.96
CA ASP A 258 28.63 5.27 8.63
C ASP A 258 29.67 4.42 7.88
N SER A 259 29.22 3.41 7.12
CA SER A 259 30.10 2.40 6.54
C SER A 259 29.85 2.11 5.06
N GLY A 260 28.71 2.54 4.51
CA GLY A 260 28.39 2.35 3.10
C GLY A 260 29.31 3.12 2.16
N LYS A 261 29.75 2.48 1.07
CA LYS A 261 30.72 3.03 0.11
C LYS A 261 30.15 3.33 -1.27
N ARG A 262 28.83 3.09 -1.48
CA ARG A 262 28.20 3.34 -2.78
C ARG A 262 27.94 4.84 -2.95
N GLU A 263 28.37 5.37 -4.08
CA GLU A 263 28.10 6.75 -4.45
C GLU A 263 26.62 6.92 -4.86
N GLN A 264 26.11 8.13 -4.68
CA GLN A 264 24.76 8.47 -5.10
C GLN A 264 24.67 8.47 -6.63
N GLY A 265 23.80 7.61 -7.14
CA GLY A 265 23.56 7.46 -8.59
C GLY A 265 22.75 8.62 -9.19
N PRO A 266 22.79 8.75 -10.51
CA PRO A 266 22.12 9.83 -11.25
C PRO A 266 20.60 9.81 -11.14
N ASN A 267 19.99 8.63 -10.92
CA ASN A 267 18.52 8.48 -10.77
C ASN A 267 18.01 9.25 -9.55
N VAL A 268 18.78 9.23 -8.45
CA VAL A 268 18.42 9.99 -7.24
C VAL A 268 18.38 11.48 -7.53
N VAL A 269 19.39 12.00 -8.24
CA VAL A 269 19.46 13.42 -8.62
C VAL A 269 18.28 13.80 -9.49
N LYS A 270 18.04 13.04 -10.57
CA LYS A 270 16.92 13.28 -11.51
C LYS A 270 15.56 13.29 -10.83
N LEU A 271 15.32 12.34 -9.92
CA LEU A 271 14.03 12.26 -9.24
C LEU A 271 13.84 13.40 -8.24
N LEU A 272 14.89 13.80 -7.50
CA LEU A 272 14.84 14.97 -6.61
C LEU A 272 14.63 16.27 -7.39
N GLU A 273 15.25 16.41 -8.56
CA GLU A 273 15.01 17.56 -9.46
C GLU A 273 13.56 17.57 -9.94
N ARG A 274 12.99 16.43 -10.30
CA ARG A 274 11.57 16.31 -10.70
C ARG A 274 10.63 16.68 -9.55
N GLU A 275 10.86 16.17 -8.35
CA GLU A 275 10.06 16.53 -7.16
C GLU A 275 10.17 18.03 -6.84
N THR A 276 11.36 18.60 -6.99
CA THR A 276 11.60 20.03 -6.80
C THR A 276 10.89 20.87 -7.87
N ALA A 277 11.00 20.49 -9.14
CA ALA A 277 10.33 21.16 -10.26
C ALA A 277 8.79 21.10 -10.14
N ALA A 278 8.25 20.01 -9.61
CA ALA A 278 6.83 19.89 -9.29
C ALA A 278 6.40 20.79 -8.11
N GLY A 279 7.34 21.29 -7.32
CA GLY A 279 7.09 22.16 -6.17
C GLY A 279 6.80 21.43 -4.87
N MET A 280 7.20 20.16 -4.73
CA MET A 280 6.89 19.35 -3.55
C MET A 280 7.50 19.86 -2.24
N SER A 281 8.50 20.74 -2.31
CA SER A 281 9.04 21.48 -1.16
C SER A 281 8.36 22.85 -0.95
N GLY A 282 7.13 23.01 -1.42
CA GLY A 282 6.34 24.23 -1.31
C GLY A 282 4.87 23.95 -1.02
N LYS A 283 4.22 24.81 -0.22
CA LYS A 283 2.83 24.64 0.19
C LYS A 283 1.85 24.60 -1.00
N SER A 284 2.13 25.33 -2.07
CA SER A 284 1.27 25.46 -3.26
C SER A 284 1.03 24.13 -3.97
N PHE A 285 1.97 23.19 -3.91
CA PHE A 285 1.83 21.86 -4.51
C PHE A 285 0.67 21.07 -3.90
N TYR A 286 0.44 21.23 -2.62
CA TYR A 286 -0.56 20.48 -1.86
C TYR A 286 -1.95 21.13 -1.87
N VAL A 287 -2.00 22.42 -2.20
CA VAL A 287 -3.27 23.16 -2.24
C VAL A 287 -4.11 22.71 -3.43
N GLY A 288 -5.41 22.52 -3.18
CA GLY A 288 -6.38 22.12 -4.23
C GLY A 288 -6.55 20.62 -4.41
N PHE A 289 -5.78 19.76 -3.75
CA PHE A 289 -5.96 18.31 -3.82
C PHE A 289 -7.34 17.88 -3.32
N GLN A 290 -7.85 18.46 -2.24
CA GLN A 290 -9.21 18.27 -1.75
C GLN A 290 -10.27 18.50 -2.84
N THR A 291 -10.13 19.59 -3.62
CA THR A 291 -11.09 19.94 -4.68
C THR A 291 -11.10 18.88 -5.80
N LYS A 292 -9.90 18.36 -6.15
CA LYS A 292 -9.78 17.28 -7.15
C LYS A 292 -10.46 15.99 -6.67
N ALA A 293 -10.24 15.61 -5.41
CA ALA A 293 -10.89 14.44 -4.82
C ALA A 293 -12.40 14.60 -4.73
N ASN A 294 -12.89 15.79 -4.33
CA ASN A 294 -14.32 16.12 -4.32
C ASN A 294 -14.94 15.96 -5.71
N LYS A 295 -14.24 16.38 -6.76
CA LYS A 295 -14.72 16.23 -8.13
C LYS A 295 -14.92 14.76 -8.50
N VAL A 296 -13.94 13.90 -8.25
CA VAL A 296 -14.06 12.45 -8.53
C VAL A 296 -15.21 11.82 -7.76
N LYS A 297 -15.33 12.14 -6.47
CA LYS A 297 -16.45 11.71 -5.63
C LYS A 297 -17.80 12.11 -6.23
N ASN A 298 -17.95 13.38 -6.60
CA ASN A 298 -19.21 13.91 -7.14
C ASN A 298 -19.53 13.30 -8.50
N ASP A 299 -18.54 13.15 -9.39
CA ASP A 299 -18.73 12.55 -10.72
C ASP A 299 -19.18 11.08 -10.58
N LEU A 300 -18.57 10.30 -9.69
CA LEU A 300 -18.99 8.91 -9.43
C LEU A 300 -20.41 8.85 -8.87
N THR A 301 -20.72 9.69 -7.88
CA THR A 301 -22.05 9.70 -7.25
C THR A 301 -23.13 10.09 -8.28
N ALA A 302 -22.87 11.10 -9.11
CA ALA A 302 -23.78 11.51 -10.18
C ALA A 302 -24.00 10.38 -11.18
N PHE A 303 -22.95 9.72 -11.65
CA PHE A 303 -23.02 8.57 -12.53
C PHE A 303 -23.90 7.44 -11.95
N LEU A 304 -23.68 7.07 -10.70
CA LEU A 304 -24.44 6.01 -10.05
C LEU A 304 -25.93 6.35 -9.91
N ILE A 305 -26.24 7.60 -9.55
CA ILE A 305 -27.63 8.08 -9.46
C ILE A 305 -28.30 8.09 -10.84
N GLU A 306 -27.61 8.54 -11.88
CA GLU A 306 -28.12 8.53 -13.26
C GLU A 306 -28.35 7.11 -13.77
N ALA A 307 -27.43 6.19 -13.51
CA ALA A 307 -27.59 4.77 -13.84
C ALA A 307 -28.82 4.17 -13.14
N GLN A 308 -29.01 4.43 -11.84
CA GLN A 308 -30.17 3.96 -11.08
C GLN A 308 -31.47 4.51 -11.66
N ARG A 309 -31.53 5.82 -11.96
CA ARG A 309 -32.72 6.46 -12.57
C ARG A 309 -33.06 5.89 -13.94
N ALA A 310 -32.03 5.46 -14.68
CA ALA A 310 -32.21 4.82 -16.00
C ALA A 310 -32.55 3.32 -15.90
N GLY A 311 -32.72 2.77 -14.68
CA GLY A 311 -32.99 1.36 -14.45
C GLY A 311 -31.79 0.45 -14.74
N LYS A 312 -30.57 1.00 -14.77
CA LYS A 312 -29.32 0.28 -15.02
C LYS A 312 -28.77 -0.35 -13.74
N ARG A 313 -28.27 -1.58 -13.86
CA ARG A 313 -27.63 -2.30 -12.74
C ARG A 313 -26.15 -2.03 -12.72
N VAL A 314 -25.63 -1.70 -11.54
CA VAL A 314 -24.20 -1.42 -11.31
C VAL A 314 -23.65 -2.38 -10.27
N ALA A 315 -22.59 -3.07 -10.63
CA ALA A 315 -21.80 -3.90 -9.70
C ALA A 315 -20.38 -3.34 -9.56
N GLY A 316 -19.69 -3.69 -8.46
CA GLY A 316 -18.28 -3.38 -8.29
C GLY A 316 -17.40 -4.60 -8.53
N TYR A 317 -16.13 -4.36 -8.86
CA TYR A 317 -15.09 -5.38 -8.90
C TYR A 317 -13.92 -4.99 -7.99
N GLY A 318 -13.51 -5.91 -7.13
CA GLY A 318 -12.35 -5.80 -6.24
C GLY A 318 -12.67 -5.12 -4.90
N ALA A 319 -12.90 -5.92 -3.86
CA ALA A 319 -13.08 -5.46 -2.49
C ALA A 319 -11.72 -5.03 -1.88
N ALA A 320 -11.10 -4.01 -2.45
CA ALA A 320 -9.81 -3.47 -2.04
C ALA A 320 -9.98 -2.28 -1.08
N ALA A 321 -8.99 -2.04 -0.22
CA ALA A 321 -8.99 -0.92 0.73
C ALA A 321 -9.24 0.42 0.05
N LYS A 322 -8.60 0.69 -1.10
CA LYS A 322 -8.83 1.91 -1.88
C LYS A 322 -10.27 2.06 -2.36
N GLY A 323 -10.89 0.96 -2.83
CA GLY A 323 -12.30 0.96 -3.21
C GLY A 323 -13.20 1.32 -2.03
N ASN A 324 -12.88 0.80 -0.86
CA ASN A 324 -13.64 1.12 0.36
C ASN A 324 -13.52 2.59 0.75
N THR A 325 -12.33 3.19 0.65
CA THR A 325 -12.13 4.64 0.85
C THR A 325 -12.99 5.45 -0.11
N LEU A 326 -12.93 5.13 -1.41
CA LEU A 326 -13.71 5.82 -2.44
C LEU A 326 -15.22 5.75 -2.16
N LEU A 327 -15.74 4.55 -1.89
CA LEU A 327 -17.17 4.32 -1.67
C LEU A 327 -17.68 4.99 -0.40
N ASN A 328 -16.92 4.92 0.71
CA ASN A 328 -17.30 5.62 1.94
C ASN A 328 -17.26 7.15 1.76
N TYR A 329 -16.21 7.68 1.13
CA TYR A 329 -16.11 9.11 0.86
C TYR A 329 -17.23 9.61 -0.08
N ALA A 330 -17.61 8.81 -1.07
CA ALA A 330 -18.72 9.11 -1.99
C ALA A 330 -20.11 8.88 -1.37
N GLY A 331 -20.20 8.28 -0.19
CA GLY A 331 -21.47 7.96 0.47
C GLY A 331 -22.27 6.87 -0.24
N VAL A 332 -21.60 6.01 -1.03
CA VAL A 332 -22.25 4.95 -1.80
C VAL A 332 -22.75 3.84 -0.88
N ARG A 333 -23.96 3.34 -1.13
CA ARG A 333 -24.63 2.29 -0.38
C ARG A 333 -25.17 1.22 -1.35
N PRO A 334 -25.71 0.08 -0.86
CA PRO A 334 -26.23 -1.01 -1.71
C PRO A 334 -27.35 -0.62 -2.69
N ASP A 335 -28.02 0.50 -2.46
CA ASP A 335 -29.05 1.06 -3.37
C ASP A 335 -28.45 1.60 -4.68
N LEU A 336 -27.19 2.06 -4.65
CA LEU A 336 -26.47 2.60 -5.81
C LEU A 336 -25.48 1.60 -6.41
N LEU A 337 -24.89 0.73 -5.59
CA LEU A 337 -23.95 -0.32 -5.99
C LEU A 337 -24.31 -1.59 -5.24
N SER A 338 -25.00 -2.50 -5.90
CA SER A 338 -25.70 -3.60 -5.24
C SER A 338 -24.78 -4.62 -4.58
N TYR A 339 -23.60 -4.87 -5.16
CA TYR A 339 -22.60 -5.79 -4.67
C TYR A 339 -21.21 -5.50 -5.26
N VAL A 340 -20.18 -6.07 -4.64
CA VAL A 340 -18.82 -6.09 -5.16
C VAL A 340 -18.39 -7.54 -5.31
N VAL A 341 -17.81 -7.90 -6.45
CA VAL A 341 -17.19 -9.22 -6.61
C VAL A 341 -15.72 -9.16 -6.24
N ASP A 342 -15.21 -10.22 -5.57
CA ASP A 342 -13.79 -10.39 -5.30
C ASP A 342 -13.39 -11.86 -5.45
N ARG A 343 -12.20 -12.11 -5.99
CA ARG A 343 -11.68 -13.47 -6.21
C ARG A 343 -11.10 -14.09 -4.93
N ASN A 344 -10.81 -13.29 -3.91
CA ASN A 344 -10.29 -13.78 -2.65
C ASN A 344 -11.41 -14.43 -1.82
N PRO A 345 -11.39 -15.77 -1.61
CA PRO A 345 -12.43 -16.45 -0.84
C PRO A 345 -12.56 -15.94 0.60
N ALA A 346 -11.46 -15.42 1.18
CA ALA A 346 -11.47 -14.88 2.53
C ALA A 346 -12.31 -13.60 2.68
N LYS A 347 -12.66 -12.95 1.56
CA LYS A 347 -13.51 -11.74 1.53
C LYS A 347 -14.95 -12.04 1.12
N GLN A 348 -15.18 -13.13 0.40
CA GLN A 348 -16.52 -13.52 -0.05
C GLN A 348 -17.43 -13.80 1.16
N ASP A 349 -18.72 -13.59 0.99
CA ASP A 349 -19.77 -13.69 2.02
C ASP A 349 -19.59 -12.69 3.19
N LYS A 350 -18.73 -11.71 3.03
CA LYS A 350 -18.55 -10.56 3.92
C LYS A 350 -19.12 -9.29 3.28
N PHE A 351 -18.99 -8.19 4.01
CA PHE A 351 -19.46 -6.87 3.56
C PHE A 351 -18.34 -5.86 3.70
N LEU A 352 -18.30 -4.90 2.78
CA LEU A 352 -17.40 -3.76 2.87
C LEU A 352 -17.71 -2.92 4.12
N PRO A 353 -16.70 -2.56 4.92
CA PRO A 353 -16.93 -1.74 6.12
C PRO A 353 -17.50 -0.37 5.75
N GLY A 354 -18.37 0.14 6.60
CA GLY A 354 -19.03 1.44 6.44
C GLY A 354 -20.14 1.46 5.41
N CYS A 355 -19.86 1.21 4.15
CA CYS A 355 -20.87 1.18 3.08
C CYS A 355 -21.76 -0.06 3.11
N ARG A 356 -21.34 -1.15 3.75
CA ARG A 356 -22.08 -2.42 3.95
C ARG A 356 -22.53 -3.09 2.65
N ILE A 357 -21.78 -2.89 1.58
CA ILE A 357 -22.03 -3.51 0.29
C ILE A 357 -21.56 -4.98 0.36
N PRO A 358 -22.39 -5.98 -0.02
CA PRO A 358 -22.01 -7.37 0.03
C PRO A 358 -20.88 -7.71 -0.94
N ILE A 359 -19.99 -8.60 -0.51
CA ILE A 359 -18.88 -9.11 -1.33
C ILE A 359 -19.24 -10.54 -1.74
N VAL A 360 -19.27 -10.79 -3.04
CA VAL A 360 -19.68 -12.08 -3.60
C VAL A 360 -18.61 -12.64 -4.55
N ALA A 361 -18.75 -13.90 -4.94
CA ALA A 361 -17.88 -14.53 -5.91
C ALA A 361 -18.05 -13.93 -7.32
N GLU A 362 -17.02 -13.99 -8.17
CA GLU A 362 -17.00 -13.43 -9.52
C GLU A 362 -18.11 -13.99 -10.43
N GLU A 363 -18.47 -15.28 -10.22
CA GLU A 363 -19.53 -15.97 -10.98
C GLU A 363 -20.88 -15.27 -10.90
N HIS A 364 -21.11 -14.48 -9.86
CA HIS A 364 -22.35 -13.71 -9.69
C HIS A 364 -22.56 -12.70 -10.82
N LEU A 365 -21.48 -12.14 -11.42
CA LEU A 365 -21.58 -11.25 -12.58
C LEU A 365 -22.25 -11.92 -13.78
N LYS A 366 -21.97 -13.20 -14.04
CA LYS A 366 -22.56 -13.95 -15.16
C LYS A 366 -24.05 -14.23 -14.93
N GLN A 367 -24.48 -14.37 -13.69
CA GLN A 367 -25.88 -14.60 -13.31
C GLN A 367 -26.69 -13.31 -13.38
N ASP A 368 -26.15 -12.23 -12.79
CA ASP A 368 -26.85 -10.94 -12.69
C ASP A 368 -26.74 -10.10 -13.96
N ARG A 369 -25.65 -10.21 -14.74
CA ARG A 369 -25.39 -9.46 -15.98
C ARG A 369 -25.59 -7.94 -15.79
N PRO A 370 -24.81 -7.28 -14.93
CA PRO A 370 -24.94 -5.84 -14.71
C PRO A 370 -24.59 -5.03 -15.95
N ASP A 371 -25.23 -3.88 -16.14
CA ASP A 371 -24.93 -2.95 -17.24
C ASP A 371 -23.56 -2.30 -17.08
N TYR A 372 -23.15 -2.07 -15.82
CA TYR A 372 -21.86 -1.46 -15.48
C TYR A 372 -21.11 -2.23 -14.42
N VAL A 373 -19.80 -2.38 -14.61
CA VAL A 373 -18.86 -2.92 -13.60
C VAL A 373 -17.85 -1.85 -13.22
N VAL A 374 -17.97 -1.32 -12.01
CA VAL A 374 -17.03 -0.32 -11.46
C VAL A 374 -15.77 -1.04 -10.96
N ILE A 375 -14.65 -0.84 -11.62
CA ILE A 375 -13.36 -1.38 -11.23
C ILE A 375 -12.77 -0.51 -10.11
N LEU A 376 -12.85 -0.99 -8.87
CA LEU A 376 -12.35 -0.27 -7.70
C LEU A 376 -10.81 -0.27 -7.65
N PRO A 377 -10.08 -1.38 -7.91
CA PRO A 377 -8.64 -1.34 -8.09
C PRO A 377 -8.25 -0.82 -9.48
N TRP A 378 -8.49 0.45 -9.75
CA TRP A 378 -8.31 1.10 -11.07
C TRP A 378 -6.90 0.91 -11.66
N ASN A 379 -5.87 0.72 -10.83
CA ASN A 379 -4.51 0.43 -11.26
C ASN A 379 -4.35 -0.96 -11.90
N LEU A 380 -5.34 -1.84 -11.76
CA LEU A 380 -5.42 -3.16 -12.38
C LEU A 380 -6.48 -3.20 -13.50
N ARG A 381 -6.91 -2.02 -13.98
CA ARG A 381 -8.00 -1.91 -14.97
C ARG A 381 -7.81 -2.85 -16.16
N ASP A 382 -6.65 -2.82 -16.78
CA ASP A 382 -6.43 -3.58 -18.02
C ASP A 382 -6.45 -5.10 -17.76
N GLU A 383 -5.85 -5.56 -16.66
CA GLU A 383 -5.93 -6.96 -16.20
C GLU A 383 -7.40 -7.37 -15.93
N VAL A 384 -8.17 -6.52 -15.26
CA VAL A 384 -9.58 -6.79 -14.94
C VAL A 384 -10.44 -6.80 -16.19
N VAL A 385 -10.21 -5.87 -17.14
CA VAL A 385 -10.93 -5.81 -18.42
C VAL A 385 -10.69 -7.06 -19.25
N ASP A 386 -9.46 -7.55 -19.30
CA ASP A 386 -9.12 -8.80 -20.00
C ASP A 386 -9.78 -10.01 -19.32
N GLN A 387 -9.71 -10.09 -18.00
CA GLN A 387 -10.29 -11.16 -17.20
C GLN A 387 -11.81 -11.23 -17.34
N LEU A 388 -12.49 -10.09 -17.27
CA LEU A 388 -13.94 -9.98 -17.30
C LEU A 388 -14.47 -9.63 -18.70
N SER A 389 -13.70 -9.89 -19.76
CA SER A 389 -14.08 -9.55 -21.15
C SER A 389 -15.44 -10.11 -21.56
N TYR A 390 -15.90 -11.18 -20.91
CA TYR A 390 -17.20 -11.81 -21.11
C TYR A 390 -18.40 -10.90 -20.78
N ILE A 391 -18.24 -9.83 -19.98
CA ILE A 391 -19.37 -8.91 -19.71
C ILE A 391 -19.89 -8.22 -20.99
N ARG A 392 -19.05 -8.13 -22.03
CA ARG A 392 -19.42 -7.59 -23.34
C ARG A 392 -20.44 -8.46 -24.08
N GLU A 393 -20.61 -9.72 -23.69
CA GLU A 393 -21.63 -10.61 -24.28
C GLU A 393 -23.07 -10.16 -24.01
N TRP A 394 -23.26 -9.26 -23.00
CA TRP A 394 -24.55 -8.63 -22.71
C TRP A 394 -24.46 -7.09 -22.71
N ASP A 395 -23.53 -6.52 -23.48
CA ASP A 395 -23.29 -5.07 -23.59
C ASP A 395 -22.87 -4.40 -22.27
N GLY A 396 -22.34 -5.16 -21.32
CA GLY A 396 -21.80 -4.64 -20.06
C GLY A 396 -20.57 -3.77 -20.29
N GLN A 397 -20.47 -2.66 -19.55
CA GLN A 397 -19.39 -1.69 -19.66
C GLN A 397 -18.58 -1.58 -18.38
N PHE A 398 -17.28 -1.32 -18.53
CA PHE A 398 -16.40 -1.06 -17.40
C PHE A 398 -16.41 0.42 -17.03
N VAL A 399 -16.28 0.70 -15.73
CA VAL A 399 -16.21 2.05 -15.19
C VAL A 399 -15.01 2.16 -14.25
N THR A 400 -14.23 3.23 -14.37
CA THR A 400 -13.23 3.62 -13.37
C THR A 400 -13.49 5.05 -12.93
N ALA A 401 -13.33 5.34 -11.63
CA ALA A 401 -13.56 6.66 -11.08
C ALA A 401 -12.27 7.49 -10.93
N VAL A 402 -11.14 6.84 -10.72
CA VAL A 402 -9.83 7.49 -10.50
C VAL A 402 -8.95 7.27 -11.73
N PRO A 403 -8.19 8.29 -12.17
CA PRO A 403 -8.08 9.69 -11.70
C PRO A 403 -9.28 10.59 -12.06
N GLY A 404 -10.19 10.11 -12.84
CA GLY A 404 -11.44 10.72 -13.25
C GLY A 404 -12.37 9.69 -13.85
N LEU A 405 -13.65 9.94 -13.80
CA LEU A 405 -14.67 8.99 -14.26
C LEU A 405 -14.49 8.67 -15.76
N LYS A 406 -14.40 7.38 -16.08
CA LYS A 406 -14.34 6.84 -17.43
C LYS A 406 -15.29 5.65 -17.55
N VAL A 407 -16.04 5.60 -18.63
CA VAL A 407 -16.95 4.50 -19.01
C VAL A 407 -16.49 3.94 -20.35
N GLY A 408 -16.38 2.59 -20.47
CA GLY A 408 -15.97 1.93 -21.70
C GLY A 408 -15.05 0.73 -21.52
#